data_4c442c86d91feda1dc3873838234e30a
#
_entry.id   4c442c86d91feda1dc3873838234e30a
#
_cell.length_a   1.000
_cell.length_b   1.000
_cell.length_c   1.000
_cell.angle_alpha   90.00
_cell.angle_beta   90.00
_cell.angle_gamma   90.00
#
_symmetry.space_group_name_H-M   'P 1'
#
loop_
_entity.id
_entity.type
_entity.pdbx_description
1 polymer ?
#
loop_
_entity_poly.entity_id
_entity_poly.type
_entity_poly.pdbx_seq_one_letter_code
_entity_poly.pdbx_strand_id
1 'polypeptide(L)'
;MRYFVLLVFVLFYSCGDSGSNRGCTDYYAYNYDEFATYDDGSCLYIICNDPAAINYGELSEFFVTDCQYLADVTFYLDVSGANYFDGLGVQFLDIYVEGSYVGTLPGDLGFAFIPPCDPPDPDAVNFSLEWQNSSNTTFTWQVRDGSDGFIYYQGTDLVSANDCLTLGLSYKKIQEYLNSK
;
A
#
# COMPACT_ATOMS: atom_id res chain seq x y z
N MET A 1 -49.91 62.66 -46.58
CA MET A 1 -48.93 61.52 -46.53
C MET A 1 -49.11 60.79 -45.25
N ARG A 2 -49.70 59.56 -45.33
CA ARG A 2 -49.96 58.70 -44.17
C ARG A 2 -48.82 57.65 -44.13
N TYR A 3 -47.99 57.70 -43.13
CA TYR A 3 -46.97 56.66 -42.87
C TYR A 3 -47.65 55.49 -42.16
N PHE A 4 -47.64 54.32 -42.85
CA PHE A 4 -48.09 53.03 -42.32
C PHE A 4 -46.92 52.39 -41.61
N VAL A 5 -46.91 52.39 -40.31
CA VAL A 5 -45.88 51.70 -39.50
C VAL A 5 -46.26 50.24 -39.41
N LEU A 6 -45.51 49.40 -40.14
CA LEU A 6 -45.63 47.94 -40.08
C LEU A 6 -44.89 47.43 -38.83
N LEU A 7 -45.64 47.10 -37.81
CA LEU A 7 -45.11 46.47 -36.60
C LEU A 7 -44.89 44.98 -36.89
N VAL A 8 -43.59 44.63 -37.15
CA VAL A 8 -43.18 43.25 -37.31
C VAL A 8 -43.07 42.64 -35.92
N PHE A 9 -44.04 41.79 -35.54
CA PHE A 9 -43.94 40.97 -34.36
C PHE A 9 -42.98 39.80 -34.68
N VAL A 10 -41.75 39.87 -34.19
CA VAL A 10 -40.83 38.77 -34.17
C VAL A 10 -41.22 37.86 -33.01
N LEU A 11 -41.93 36.77 -33.29
CA LEU A 11 -42.18 35.72 -32.33
C LEU A 11 -40.85 34.97 -32.13
N PHE A 12 -40.16 35.28 -31.01
CA PHE A 12 -39.12 34.41 -30.51
C PHE A 12 -39.76 33.11 -30.06
N TYR A 13 -39.75 32.11 -30.92
CA TYR A 13 -39.91 30.73 -30.49
C TYR A 13 -38.68 30.39 -29.66
N SER A 14 -38.79 30.54 -28.35
CA SER A 14 -37.90 29.87 -27.41
C SER A 14 -38.17 28.37 -27.60
N CYS A 15 -37.33 27.73 -28.35
CA CYS A 15 -37.21 26.27 -28.33
C CYS A 15 -36.80 25.95 -26.90
N GLY A 16 -37.76 25.62 -26.05
CA GLY A 16 -37.48 25.00 -24.76
C GLY A 16 -36.83 23.66 -25.11
N ASP A 17 -35.52 23.60 -25.00
CA ASP A 17 -34.81 22.35 -24.98
C ASP A 17 -35.44 21.55 -23.85
N SER A 18 -36.20 20.52 -24.21
CA SER A 18 -36.64 19.48 -23.25
C SER A 18 -35.34 18.77 -22.88
N GLY A 19 -34.49 19.46 -22.10
CA GLY A 19 -33.17 19.00 -21.79
C GLY A 19 -33.26 17.60 -21.19
N SER A 20 -32.85 16.62 -21.95
CA SER A 20 -32.43 15.36 -21.36
C SER A 20 -31.37 15.72 -20.32
N ASN A 21 -31.73 15.59 -19.04
CA ASN A 21 -30.78 15.84 -17.96
C ASN A 21 -29.70 14.77 -18.10
N ARG A 22 -28.51 15.17 -18.47
CA ARG A 22 -27.36 14.27 -18.69
C ARG A 22 -26.60 14.15 -17.39
N GLY A 23 -26.23 12.92 -17.03
CA GLY A 23 -25.46 12.60 -15.84
C GLY A 23 -25.35 11.11 -15.66
N CYS A 24 -24.73 10.67 -14.59
CA CYS A 24 -24.62 9.25 -14.25
C CYS A 24 -25.99 8.69 -13.82
N THR A 25 -26.49 7.68 -14.54
CA THR A 25 -27.77 7.00 -14.23
C THR A 25 -27.60 5.69 -13.45
N ASP A 26 -26.35 5.29 -13.15
CA ASP A 26 -26.09 4.09 -12.36
C ASP A 26 -26.22 4.40 -10.86
N TYR A 27 -27.19 3.77 -10.20
CA TYR A 27 -27.46 3.92 -8.76
C TYR A 27 -26.27 3.53 -7.87
N TYR A 28 -25.38 2.68 -8.33
CA TYR A 28 -24.18 2.24 -7.60
C TYR A 28 -22.98 3.20 -7.74
N ALA A 29 -23.06 4.18 -8.65
CA ALA A 29 -22.02 5.15 -8.84
C ALA A 29 -22.00 6.19 -7.70
N TYR A 30 -20.80 6.65 -7.34
CA TYR A 30 -20.60 7.69 -6.34
C TYR A 30 -21.28 9.02 -6.72
N ASN A 31 -21.30 9.35 -8.01
CA ASN A 31 -21.90 10.56 -8.56
C ASN A 31 -23.24 10.29 -9.27
N TYR A 32 -23.99 9.29 -8.79
CA TYR A 32 -25.36 9.04 -9.28
C TYR A 32 -26.22 10.31 -9.22
N ASP A 33 -26.88 10.64 -10.32
CA ASP A 33 -27.82 11.74 -10.41
C ASP A 33 -29.25 11.19 -10.62
N GLU A 34 -30.09 11.28 -9.60
CA GLU A 34 -31.49 10.81 -9.65
C GLU A 34 -32.36 11.57 -10.68
N PHE A 35 -31.91 12.75 -11.13
CA PHE A 35 -32.61 13.56 -12.13
C PHE A 35 -32.09 13.32 -13.54
N ALA A 36 -31.00 12.57 -13.71
CA ALA A 36 -30.47 12.23 -15.01
C ALA A 36 -31.47 11.30 -15.75
N THR A 37 -31.79 11.67 -16.99
CA THR A 37 -32.63 10.89 -17.89
C THR A 37 -31.84 10.24 -19.02
N TYR A 38 -30.55 10.59 -19.12
CA TYR A 38 -29.61 10.07 -20.11
C TYR A 38 -28.22 9.94 -19.49
N ASP A 39 -27.68 8.72 -19.59
CA ASP A 39 -26.30 8.45 -19.14
C ASP A 39 -25.31 9.10 -20.11
N ASP A 40 -24.45 9.95 -19.59
CA ASP A 40 -23.41 10.66 -20.35
C ASP A 40 -22.03 10.01 -20.24
N GLY A 41 -21.91 8.88 -19.55
CA GLY A 41 -20.69 8.15 -19.31
C GLY A 41 -19.82 8.75 -18.19
N SER A 42 -20.37 9.64 -17.36
CA SER A 42 -19.64 10.31 -16.27
C SER A 42 -19.64 9.52 -14.95
N CYS A 43 -20.17 8.29 -14.92
CA CYS A 43 -20.25 7.48 -13.71
C CYS A 43 -18.88 7.23 -13.08
N LEU A 44 -18.79 7.45 -11.79
CA LEU A 44 -17.59 7.21 -10.99
C LEU A 44 -17.89 6.24 -9.85
N TYR A 45 -16.99 5.29 -9.61
CA TYR A 45 -17.13 4.25 -8.59
C TYR A 45 -15.99 4.33 -7.59
N ILE A 46 -16.27 4.07 -6.31
CA ILE A 46 -15.24 3.97 -5.28
C ILE A 46 -14.47 2.67 -5.48
N ILE A 47 -13.14 2.75 -5.67
CA ILE A 47 -12.27 1.59 -5.86
C ILE A 47 -12.12 0.81 -4.56
N CYS A 48 -11.89 1.51 -3.45
CA CYS A 48 -11.71 0.91 -2.14
C CYS A 48 -12.48 1.68 -1.06
N ASN A 49 -13.23 0.94 -0.25
CA ASN A 49 -14.05 1.49 0.83
C ASN A 49 -13.50 1.12 2.23
N ASP A 50 -12.27 0.60 2.30
CA ASP A 50 -11.58 0.30 3.56
C ASP A 50 -10.68 1.48 3.94
N PRO A 51 -10.93 2.15 5.10
CA PRO A 51 -10.12 3.29 5.55
C PRO A 51 -8.65 2.97 5.83
N ALA A 52 -8.29 1.70 6.00
CA ALA A 52 -6.91 1.26 6.19
C ALA A 52 -6.12 1.17 4.87
N ALA A 53 -6.81 1.21 3.72
CA ALA A 53 -6.17 1.13 2.42
C ALA A 53 -5.55 2.47 2.01
N ILE A 54 -4.42 2.42 1.30
CA ILE A 54 -3.74 3.62 0.79
C ILE A 54 -4.54 4.33 -0.33
N ASN A 55 -5.40 3.58 -1.03
CA ASN A 55 -6.30 4.09 -2.08
C ASN A 55 -7.76 4.23 -1.60
N TYR A 56 -7.97 4.43 -0.28
CA TYR A 56 -9.29 4.64 0.28
C TYR A 56 -10.02 5.82 -0.37
N GLY A 57 -11.24 5.58 -0.84
CA GLY A 57 -12.09 6.61 -1.43
C GLY A 57 -11.67 7.09 -2.83
N GLU A 58 -10.65 6.49 -3.44
CA GLU A 58 -10.31 6.79 -4.83
C GLU A 58 -11.44 6.39 -5.78
N LEU A 59 -11.61 7.18 -6.85
CA LEU A 59 -12.66 7.00 -7.83
C LEU A 59 -12.12 6.48 -9.15
N SER A 60 -12.91 5.63 -9.82
CA SER A 60 -12.64 5.08 -11.15
C SER A 60 -13.87 5.20 -12.04
N GLU A 61 -13.67 5.34 -13.36
CA GLU A 61 -14.71 5.22 -14.38
C GLU A 61 -15.20 3.76 -14.55
N PHE A 62 -14.48 2.80 -13.97
CA PHE A 62 -14.81 1.40 -14.03
C PHE A 62 -15.16 0.87 -12.64
N PHE A 63 -16.16 0.00 -12.57
CA PHE A 63 -16.48 -0.70 -11.34
C PHE A 63 -15.39 -1.75 -11.05
N VAL A 64 -14.42 -1.37 -10.20
CA VAL A 64 -13.32 -2.21 -9.75
C VAL A 64 -13.27 -2.11 -8.23
N THR A 65 -13.12 -3.24 -7.55
CA THR A 65 -12.86 -3.27 -6.11
C THR A 65 -11.43 -3.77 -5.91
N ASP A 66 -10.51 -2.86 -5.63
CA ASP A 66 -9.08 -3.17 -5.47
C ASP A 66 -8.50 -2.30 -4.35
N CYS A 67 -8.57 -2.81 -3.12
CA CYS A 67 -7.94 -2.17 -1.98
C CYS A 67 -6.45 -2.49 -1.94
N GLN A 68 -5.62 -1.47 -1.87
CA GLN A 68 -4.17 -1.56 -1.75
C GLN A 68 -3.74 -1.17 -0.34
N TYR A 69 -2.82 -1.92 0.23
CA TYR A 69 -2.36 -1.75 1.61
C TYR A 69 -0.85 -1.65 1.65
N LEU A 70 -0.35 -1.01 2.70
CA LEU A 70 1.06 -0.79 2.96
C LEU A 70 1.34 -1.04 4.45
N ALA A 71 2.52 -1.59 4.75
CA ALA A 71 3.10 -1.58 6.09
C ALA A 71 4.63 -1.47 5.99
N ASP A 72 5.23 -0.88 6.99
CA ASP A 72 6.68 -0.82 7.10
C ASP A 72 7.20 -1.97 7.95
N VAL A 73 8.30 -2.57 7.50
CA VAL A 73 8.98 -3.67 8.20
C VAL A 73 10.44 -3.33 8.40
N THR A 74 10.90 -3.51 9.63
CA THR A 74 12.29 -3.24 10.03
C THR A 74 12.93 -4.51 10.56
N PHE A 75 14.03 -4.96 9.94
CA PHE A 75 14.91 -5.99 10.46
C PHE A 75 16.11 -5.36 11.16
N TYR A 76 16.49 -5.93 12.29
CA TYR A 76 17.68 -5.48 13.04
C TYR A 76 18.28 -6.64 13.83
N LEU A 77 19.58 -6.57 14.14
CA LEU A 77 20.19 -7.43 15.14
C LEU A 77 20.03 -6.81 16.53
N ASP A 78 19.67 -7.59 17.54
CA ASP A 78 19.91 -7.15 18.91
C ASP A 78 21.39 -7.38 19.31
N VAL A 79 21.80 -6.85 20.45
CA VAL A 79 23.19 -6.98 20.93
C VAL A 79 23.63 -8.43 21.03
N SER A 80 22.71 -9.36 21.36
CA SER A 80 23.04 -10.79 21.49
C SER A 80 23.24 -11.47 20.14
N GLY A 81 22.48 -11.06 19.12
CA GLY A 81 22.62 -11.51 17.75
C GLY A 81 23.93 -11.00 17.12
N ALA A 82 24.22 -9.70 17.29
CA ALA A 82 25.46 -9.11 16.80
C ALA A 82 26.72 -9.77 17.42
N ASN A 83 26.75 -9.97 18.72
CA ASN A 83 27.86 -10.67 19.40
C ASN A 83 28.04 -12.12 18.89
N TYR A 84 26.95 -12.79 18.54
CA TYR A 84 27.02 -14.14 17.97
C TYR A 84 27.66 -14.15 16.59
N PHE A 85 27.24 -13.27 15.69
CA PHE A 85 27.76 -13.18 14.33
C PHE A 85 29.19 -12.66 14.28
N ASP A 86 29.52 -11.67 15.10
CA ASP A 86 30.91 -11.20 15.26
C ASP A 86 31.84 -12.35 15.72
N GLY A 87 31.39 -13.15 16.68
CA GLY A 87 32.10 -14.34 17.15
C GLY A 87 32.29 -15.43 16.09
N LEU A 88 31.45 -15.47 15.06
CA LEU A 88 31.57 -16.35 13.89
C LEU A 88 32.40 -15.73 12.74
N GLY A 89 32.72 -14.43 12.83
CA GLY A 89 33.38 -13.66 11.76
C GLY A 89 32.47 -13.32 10.59
N VAL A 90 31.15 -13.38 10.78
CA VAL A 90 30.14 -12.99 9.77
C VAL A 90 30.07 -11.48 9.72
N GLN A 91 30.47 -10.89 8.61
CA GLN A 91 30.51 -9.43 8.46
C GLN A 91 29.18 -8.84 8.01
N PHE A 92 28.41 -9.59 7.18
CA PHE A 92 27.19 -9.10 6.58
C PHE A 92 26.12 -10.18 6.56
N LEU A 93 24.88 -9.75 6.80
CA LEU A 93 23.69 -10.61 6.75
C LEU A 93 22.71 -10.04 5.74
N ASP A 94 22.47 -10.78 4.69
CA ASP A 94 21.51 -10.42 3.65
C ASP A 94 20.10 -10.82 4.03
N ILE A 95 19.17 -9.87 3.94
CA ILE A 95 17.75 -10.06 4.23
C ILE A 95 16.99 -10.25 2.92
N TYR A 96 16.18 -11.32 2.89
CA TYR A 96 15.30 -11.64 1.77
C TYR A 96 13.86 -11.69 2.26
N VAL A 97 12.94 -11.08 1.51
CA VAL A 97 11.49 -11.13 1.73
C VAL A 97 10.84 -11.65 0.46
N GLU A 98 9.95 -12.64 0.59
CA GLU A 98 9.32 -13.33 -0.56
C GLU A 98 10.34 -13.75 -1.64
N GLY A 99 11.55 -14.15 -1.19
CA GLY A 99 12.66 -14.54 -2.06
C GLY A 99 13.43 -13.39 -2.72
N SER A 100 13.00 -12.15 -2.53
CA SER A 100 13.68 -10.95 -3.05
C SER A 100 14.61 -10.35 -1.99
N TYR A 101 15.83 -9.97 -2.40
CA TYR A 101 16.76 -9.24 -1.55
C TYR A 101 16.22 -7.84 -1.22
N VAL A 102 16.22 -7.48 0.07
CA VAL A 102 15.71 -6.18 0.55
C VAL A 102 16.75 -5.32 1.27
N GLY A 103 17.88 -5.90 1.68
CA GLY A 103 18.96 -5.15 2.30
C GLY A 103 19.96 -6.03 3.05
N THR A 104 20.98 -5.40 3.61
CA THR A 104 22.06 -6.05 4.36
C THR A 104 22.23 -5.41 5.73
N LEU A 105 22.33 -6.24 6.77
CA LEU A 105 22.68 -5.82 8.14
C LEU A 105 24.19 -6.05 8.36
N PRO A 106 24.92 -5.12 9.02
CA PRO A 106 26.24 -5.40 9.57
C PRO A 106 26.15 -6.49 10.63
N GLY A 107 27.02 -7.51 10.55
CA GLY A 107 26.99 -8.64 11.49
C GLY A 107 27.46 -8.32 12.91
N ASP A 108 28.19 -7.24 13.08
CA ASP A 108 28.79 -6.76 14.35
C ASP A 108 28.01 -5.62 15.02
N LEU A 109 26.98 -5.09 14.35
CA LEU A 109 26.18 -3.96 14.85
C LEU A 109 24.88 -4.41 15.50
N GLY A 110 24.81 -4.31 16.83
CA GLY A 110 23.64 -4.71 17.62
C GLY A 110 22.92 -3.52 18.24
N PHE A 111 21.60 -3.51 18.11
CA PHE A 111 20.73 -2.51 18.71
C PHE A 111 20.42 -2.84 20.18
N ALA A 112 20.63 -1.87 21.07
CA ALA A 112 20.24 -1.99 22.47
C ALA A 112 18.73 -1.72 22.70
N PHE A 113 18.08 -1.06 21.76
CA PHE A 113 16.66 -0.73 21.74
C PHE A 113 16.08 -1.08 20.36
N ILE A 114 14.77 -1.31 20.30
CA ILE A 114 14.07 -1.56 19.04
C ILE A 114 14.15 -0.29 18.17
N PRO A 115 14.73 -0.36 16.97
CA PRO A 115 14.76 0.78 16.06
C PRO A 115 13.35 1.12 15.56
N PRO A 116 13.03 2.41 15.35
CA PRO A 116 11.73 2.81 14.79
C PRO A 116 11.65 2.54 13.28
N CYS A 117 10.42 2.36 12.75
CA CYS A 117 10.21 2.38 11.31
C CYS A 117 10.16 3.81 10.74
N ASP A 118 9.72 4.79 11.54
CA ASP A 118 9.60 6.19 11.12
C ASP A 118 10.11 7.16 12.21
N PRO A 119 11.16 7.96 11.94
CA PRO A 119 12.05 7.81 10.79
C PRO A 119 12.84 6.49 10.85
N PRO A 120 13.13 5.84 9.72
CA PRO A 120 13.85 4.57 9.71
C PRO A 120 15.30 4.76 10.16
N ASP A 121 15.80 3.80 10.95
CA ASP A 121 17.22 3.79 11.34
C ASP A 121 18.09 3.34 10.15
N PRO A 122 19.14 4.08 9.79
CA PRO A 122 19.97 3.75 8.63
C PRO A 122 20.79 2.46 8.78
N ASP A 123 21.00 1.99 10.01
CA ASP A 123 21.74 0.76 10.31
C ASP A 123 20.84 -0.48 10.40
N ALA A 124 19.52 -0.30 10.30
CA ALA A 124 18.53 -1.37 10.17
C ALA A 124 18.14 -1.56 8.72
N VAL A 125 17.63 -2.73 8.37
CA VAL A 125 17.02 -2.97 7.05
C VAL A 125 15.54 -2.63 7.13
N ASN A 126 15.16 -1.55 6.43
CA ASN A 126 13.81 -1.04 6.39
C ASN A 126 13.25 -1.18 4.97
N PHE A 127 12.03 -1.69 4.84
CA PHE A 127 11.32 -1.75 3.57
C PHE A 127 9.82 -1.64 3.78
N SER A 128 9.13 -1.16 2.75
CA SER A 128 7.67 -1.11 2.74
C SER A 128 7.11 -2.31 2.00
N LEU A 129 6.22 -3.05 2.64
CA LEU A 129 5.50 -4.18 2.07
C LEU A 129 4.15 -3.69 1.55
N GLU A 130 3.87 -3.95 0.26
CA GLU A 130 2.61 -3.61 -0.38
C GLU A 130 1.85 -4.89 -0.75
N TRP A 131 0.52 -4.88 -0.56
CA TRP A 131 -0.34 -6.01 -0.93
C TRP A 131 -1.78 -5.55 -1.23
N GLN A 132 -2.64 -6.50 -1.64
CA GLN A 132 -4.02 -6.22 -2.05
C GLN A 132 -5.03 -7.12 -1.33
N ASN A 133 -6.30 -6.77 -1.43
CA ASN A 133 -7.49 -7.54 -1.06
C ASN A 133 -7.82 -7.68 0.42
N SER A 134 -6.90 -7.53 1.34
CA SER A 134 -7.15 -7.70 2.79
C SER A 134 -6.31 -6.72 3.60
N SER A 135 -6.84 -6.18 4.68
CA SER A 135 -6.11 -5.27 5.58
C SER A 135 -4.96 -5.92 6.36
N ASN A 136 -4.75 -7.22 6.19
CA ASN A 136 -3.57 -7.92 6.72
C ASN A 136 -3.08 -8.98 5.74
N THR A 137 -1.79 -9.30 5.81
CA THR A 137 -1.16 -10.35 5.01
C THR A 137 -0.06 -11.05 5.78
N THR A 138 0.34 -12.24 5.33
CA THR A 138 1.53 -12.92 5.81
C THR A 138 2.62 -12.86 4.75
N PHE A 139 3.86 -12.75 5.18
CA PHE A 139 5.01 -12.80 4.30
C PHE A 139 6.10 -13.69 4.86
N THR A 140 6.91 -14.26 3.98
CA THR A 140 8.08 -15.10 4.32
C THR A 140 9.35 -14.29 4.22
N TRP A 141 10.33 -14.61 5.07
CA TRP A 141 11.62 -13.94 5.06
C TRP A 141 12.76 -14.86 5.46
N GLN A 142 13.97 -14.50 5.05
CA GLN A 142 15.20 -15.23 5.35
C GLN A 142 16.34 -14.27 5.65
N VAL A 143 17.22 -14.71 6.57
CA VAL A 143 18.49 -14.07 6.89
C VAL A 143 19.60 -15.01 6.46
N ARG A 144 20.44 -14.55 5.54
CA ARG A 144 21.53 -15.34 4.94
C ARG A 144 22.88 -14.70 5.21
N ASP A 145 23.90 -15.53 5.26
CA ASP A 145 25.28 -15.06 5.18
C ASP A 145 25.53 -14.35 3.85
N GLY A 146 26.03 -13.12 3.89
CA GLY A 146 26.33 -12.36 2.68
C GLY A 146 27.51 -12.93 1.86
N SER A 147 28.31 -13.85 2.43
CA SER A 147 29.47 -14.42 1.77
C SER A 147 29.19 -15.75 1.04
N ASP A 148 28.41 -16.64 1.64
CA ASP A 148 28.17 -18.00 1.11
C ASP A 148 26.69 -18.35 0.96
N GLY A 149 25.78 -17.47 1.43
CA GLY A 149 24.32 -17.63 1.34
C GLY A 149 23.74 -18.64 2.34
N PHE A 150 24.49 -19.04 3.37
CA PHE A 150 23.97 -19.91 4.42
C PHE A 150 22.80 -19.26 5.15
N ILE A 151 21.68 -19.98 5.31
CA ILE A 151 20.48 -19.46 5.98
C ILE A 151 20.62 -19.64 7.49
N TYR A 152 20.84 -18.56 8.19
CA TYR A 152 20.89 -18.52 9.65
C TYR A 152 19.53 -18.51 10.31
N TYR A 153 18.56 -17.90 9.65
CA TYR A 153 17.22 -17.82 10.18
C TYR A 153 16.20 -17.56 9.06
N GLN A 154 14.98 -18.04 9.24
CA GLN A 154 13.84 -17.72 8.37
C GLN A 154 12.56 -17.78 9.17
N GLY A 155 11.54 -17.10 8.69
CA GLY A 155 10.24 -17.03 9.34
C GLY A 155 9.12 -16.67 8.40
N THR A 156 7.93 -16.68 8.99
CA THR A 156 6.69 -16.15 8.39
C THR A 156 6.01 -15.31 9.44
N ASP A 157 5.72 -14.07 9.12
CA ASP A 157 5.05 -13.14 10.02
C ASP A 157 3.79 -12.57 9.39
N LEU A 158 2.84 -12.19 10.26
CA LEU A 158 1.62 -11.47 9.90
C LEU A 158 1.87 -9.97 10.07
N VAL A 159 1.40 -9.18 9.13
CA VAL A 159 1.43 -7.72 9.21
C VAL A 159 0.07 -7.14 8.83
N SER A 160 -0.33 -6.07 9.49
CA SER A 160 -1.56 -5.33 9.19
C SER A 160 -1.25 -4.01 8.48
N ALA A 161 -2.22 -3.50 7.75
CA ALA A 161 -2.11 -2.21 7.07
C ALA A 161 -1.75 -1.09 8.04
N ASN A 162 -0.84 -0.22 7.62
CA ASN A 162 -0.30 0.91 8.39
C ASN A 162 0.48 0.53 9.66
N ASP A 163 0.81 -0.77 9.84
CA ASP A 163 1.67 -1.19 10.95
C ASP A 163 3.15 -0.86 10.69
N CYS A 164 3.91 -0.78 11.78
CA CYS A 164 5.36 -0.80 11.83
C CYS A 164 5.78 -2.12 12.50
N LEU A 165 6.11 -3.13 11.70
CA LEU A 165 6.55 -4.42 12.21
C LEU A 165 8.07 -4.45 12.38
N THR A 166 8.55 -4.69 13.59
CA THR A 166 9.98 -4.79 13.88
C THR A 166 10.39 -6.24 14.16
N LEU A 167 11.35 -6.75 13.40
CA LEU A 167 11.83 -8.12 13.47
C LEU A 167 13.28 -8.17 14.00
N GLY A 168 13.39 -8.29 15.32
CA GLY A 168 14.68 -8.43 16.00
C GLY A 168 15.25 -9.84 15.89
N LEU A 169 16.50 -9.94 15.44
CA LEU A 169 17.26 -11.17 15.30
C LEU A 169 18.16 -11.33 16.54
N SER A 170 17.73 -12.17 17.49
CA SER A 170 18.47 -12.47 18.72
C SER A 170 19.20 -13.81 18.63
N TYR A 171 20.30 -13.95 19.40
CA TYR A 171 20.99 -15.23 19.54
C TYR A 171 20.03 -16.40 19.85
N LYS A 172 19.10 -16.18 20.77
CA LYS A 172 18.11 -17.20 21.15
C LYS A 172 17.28 -17.68 19.98
N LYS A 173 16.69 -16.75 19.21
CA LYS A 173 15.87 -17.08 18.04
C LYS A 173 16.67 -17.82 16.97
N ILE A 174 17.92 -17.39 16.72
CA ILE A 174 18.81 -18.03 15.77
C ILE A 174 19.11 -19.46 16.19
N GLN A 175 19.44 -19.70 17.47
CA GLN A 175 19.72 -21.04 17.99
C GLN A 175 18.48 -21.95 17.96
N GLU A 176 17.31 -21.45 18.31
CA GLU A 176 16.05 -22.19 18.20
C GLU A 176 15.79 -22.65 16.76
N TYR A 177 16.02 -21.79 15.79
CA TYR A 177 15.88 -22.15 14.37
C TYR A 177 16.92 -23.21 13.92
N LEU A 178 18.20 -23.00 14.22
CA LEU A 178 19.27 -23.93 13.81
C LEU A 178 19.11 -25.33 14.43
N ASN A 179 18.61 -25.40 15.65
CA ASN A 179 18.35 -26.66 16.34
C ASN A 179 17.06 -27.37 15.88
N SER A 180 16.21 -26.70 15.11
CA SER A 180 14.95 -27.25 14.58
C SER A 180 15.13 -27.95 13.22
N LYS A 181 16.32 -27.85 12.61
CA LYS A 181 16.70 -28.48 11.33
C LYS A 181 17.37 -29.82 11.53
#